data_58c2df01582c971fc4cb5229b54f1b97
#
_entry.id   58c2df01582c971fc4cb5229b54f1b97
#
_cell.length_a   1.000
_cell.length_b   1.000
_cell.length_c   1.000
_cell.angle_alpha   90.00
_cell.angle_beta   90.00
_cell.angle_gamma   90.00
#
_symmetry.space_group_name_H-M   'P 1'
#
loop_
_entity.id
_entity.type
_entity.pdbx_description
1 polymer ?
#
loop_
_entity_poly.entity_id
_entity_poly.type
_entity_poly.pdbx_seq_one_letter_code
_entity_poly.pdbx_strand_id
1 'polypeptide(L)'
;ILKGVNLEIYPGELVAIVGQSGSGKSTLMNILGCLDQPTEGSYKVSGRETRELEPDELAQLRREYFGFIFQRYHLLGDLNATGNVEVPAIYAGADAHERQERAKQLLSDLGLADKTQNRPSQLSGGQQQRVSIARALMNGGDVILADEPTGALDKNSGIEVMRILRELNAKGHTIILVTHDHNVAKNA
;
A
#
# COMPACT_ATOMS: atom_id res chain seq x y z
N ILE A 1 -9.57 -21.74 0.28
CA ILE A 1 -8.63 -21.29 -0.77
C ILE A 1 -7.21 -21.41 -0.23
N LEU A 2 -6.89 -20.80 0.89
CA LEU A 2 -5.60 -20.94 1.57
C LEU A 2 -5.63 -22.19 2.47
N LYS A 3 -4.59 -23.02 2.41
CA LYS A 3 -4.50 -24.24 3.21
C LYS A 3 -3.11 -24.39 3.81
N GLY A 4 -3.04 -24.34 5.16
CA GLY A 4 -1.81 -24.60 5.90
C GLY A 4 -0.66 -23.64 5.59
N VAL A 5 -0.95 -22.36 5.33
CA VAL A 5 0.07 -21.34 5.10
C VAL A 5 0.68 -20.96 6.43
N ASN A 6 2.02 -21.05 6.53
CA ASN A 6 2.79 -20.56 7.65
C ASN A 6 3.82 -19.57 7.10
N LEU A 7 3.80 -18.33 7.59
CA LEU A 7 4.64 -17.25 7.12
C LEU A 7 4.93 -16.29 8.27
N GLU A 8 6.18 -15.89 8.40
CA GLU A 8 6.60 -14.82 9.30
C GLU A 8 7.29 -13.74 8.48
N ILE A 9 6.92 -12.49 8.69
CA ILE A 9 7.51 -11.32 8.05
C ILE A 9 7.98 -10.37 9.15
N TYR A 10 9.26 -10.01 9.10
CA TYR A 10 9.88 -9.17 10.09
C TYR A 10 9.96 -7.71 9.64
N PRO A 11 10.00 -6.75 10.59
CA PRO A 11 10.15 -5.34 10.25
C PRO A 11 11.35 -5.09 9.34
N GLY A 12 11.14 -4.28 8.29
CA GLY A 12 12.18 -3.92 7.32
C GLY A 12 12.42 -4.94 6.21
N GLU A 13 11.68 -6.06 6.18
CA GLU A 13 11.77 -7.00 5.05
C GLU A 13 11.03 -6.49 3.81
N LEU A 14 11.54 -6.89 2.64
CA LEU A 14 10.83 -6.81 1.38
C LEU A 14 10.51 -8.23 0.92
N VAL A 15 9.23 -8.59 0.94
CA VAL A 15 8.74 -9.94 0.63
C VAL A 15 7.91 -9.91 -0.62
N ALA A 16 8.20 -10.78 -1.57
CA ALA A 16 7.39 -10.97 -2.78
C ALA A 16 6.58 -12.26 -2.70
N ILE A 17 5.26 -12.15 -2.77
CA ILE A 17 4.33 -13.27 -2.88
C ILE A 17 3.98 -13.47 -4.34
N VAL A 18 4.41 -14.61 -4.89
CA VAL A 18 4.28 -14.91 -6.31
C VAL A 18 3.31 -16.07 -6.52
N GLY A 19 2.51 -15.99 -7.55
CA GLY A 19 1.61 -17.08 -7.93
C GLY A 19 0.75 -16.69 -9.14
N GLN A 20 0.19 -17.71 -9.78
CA GLN A 20 -0.72 -17.53 -10.91
C GLN A 20 -2.03 -16.85 -10.48
N SER A 21 -2.79 -16.32 -11.45
CA SER A 21 -4.14 -15.81 -11.21
C SER A 21 -5.01 -16.91 -10.57
N GLY A 22 -5.78 -16.54 -9.55
CA GLY A 22 -6.66 -17.49 -8.83
C GLY A 22 -5.96 -18.36 -7.78
N SER A 23 -4.65 -18.19 -7.53
CA SER A 23 -3.91 -18.99 -6.54
C SER A 23 -4.15 -18.57 -5.08
N GLY A 24 -4.97 -17.55 -4.83
CA GLY A 24 -5.30 -17.08 -3.47
C GLY A 24 -4.46 -15.90 -2.98
N LYS A 25 -3.62 -15.28 -3.84
CA LYS A 25 -2.78 -14.12 -3.46
C LYS A 25 -3.61 -12.96 -2.91
N SER A 26 -4.70 -12.60 -3.58
CA SER A 26 -5.58 -11.51 -3.13
C SER A 26 -6.27 -11.84 -1.81
N THR A 27 -6.65 -13.10 -1.60
CA THR A 27 -7.20 -13.56 -0.33
C THR A 27 -6.17 -13.43 0.79
N LEU A 28 -4.93 -13.88 0.53
CA LEU A 28 -3.84 -13.73 1.50
C LEU A 28 -3.54 -12.26 1.81
N MET A 29 -3.49 -11.42 0.79
CA MET A 29 -3.26 -9.98 0.95
C MET A 29 -4.38 -9.32 1.78
N ASN A 30 -5.64 -9.68 1.56
CA ASN A 30 -6.75 -9.16 2.35
C ASN A 30 -6.64 -9.55 3.83
N ILE A 31 -6.23 -10.77 4.12
CA ILE A 31 -5.98 -11.22 5.50
C ILE A 31 -4.79 -10.46 6.10
N LEU A 32 -3.67 -10.39 5.38
CA LEU A 32 -2.48 -9.68 5.84
C LEU A 32 -2.77 -8.20 6.13
N GLY A 33 -3.58 -7.56 5.30
CA GLY A 33 -3.99 -6.17 5.46
C GLY A 33 -5.16 -5.94 6.42
N CYS A 34 -5.60 -6.97 7.14
CA CYS A 34 -6.75 -6.89 8.05
C CYS A 34 -8.05 -6.38 7.36
N LEU A 35 -8.20 -6.65 6.06
CA LEU A 35 -9.43 -6.42 5.30
C LEU A 35 -10.39 -7.61 5.44
N ASP A 36 -9.86 -8.77 5.79
CA ASP A 36 -10.58 -10.02 6.05
C ASP A 36 -9.91 -10.77 7.19
N GLN A 37 -10.60 -11.77 7.72
CA GLN A 37 -10.09 -12.61 8.81
C GLN A 37 -9.88 -14.04 8.33
N PRO A 38 -8.85 -14.77 8.85
CA PRO A 38 -8.70 -16.17 8.53
C PRO A 38 -9.86 -16.99 9.12
N THR A 39 -10.38 -17.93 8.34
CA THR A 39 -11.44 -18.86 8.80
C THR A 39 -10.92 -19.75 9.94
N GLU A 40 -9.67 -20.23 9.79
CA GLU A 40 -8.98 -21.05 10.78
C GLU A 40 -7.51 -20.59 10.87
N GLY A 41 -6.84 -20.99 11.95
CA GLY A 41 -5.46 -20.61 12.21
C GLY A 41 -5.35 -19.31 12.99
N SER A 42 -4.15 -18.75 13.03
CA SER A 42 -3.80 -17.54 13.76
C SER A 42 -3.08 -16.56 12.84
N TYR A 43 -3.44 -15.29 12.91
CA TYR A 43 -2.70 -14.21 12.27
C TYR A 43 -2.44 -13.10 13.29
N LYS A 44 -1.18 -12.71 13.43
CA LYS A 44 -0.78 -11.66 14.37
C LYS A 44 -0.09 -10.51 13.66
N VAL A 45 -0.47 -9.30 14.04
CA VAL A 45 0.19 -8.06 13.64
C VAL A 45 0.84 -7.45 14.88
N SER A 46 2.16 -7.32 14.86
CA SER A 46 2.92 -6.82 16.02
C SER A 46 2.55 -7.52 17.34
N GLY A 47 2.40 -8.85 17.29
CA GLY A 47 2.02 -9.67 18.44
C GLY A 47 0.53 -9.71 18.77
N ARG A 48 -0.30 -8.87 18.17
CA ARG A 48 -1.75 -8.81 18.40
C ARG A 48 -2.47 -9.78 17.48
N GLU A 49 -3.20 -10.75 18.06
CA GLU A 49 -4.05 -11.70 17.32
C GLU A 49 -5.23 -10.97 16.65
N THR A 50 -5.44 -11.22 15.35
CA THR A 50 -6.45 -10.50 14.57
C THR A 50 -7.79 -11.24 14.45
N ARG A 51 -7.79 -12.55 14.67
CA ARG A 51 -8.97 -13.39 14.43
C ARG A 51 -10.19 -13.03 15.27
N GLU A 52 -9.98 -12.55 16.48
CA GLU A 52 -11.02 -12.24 17.43
C GLU A 52 -11.34 -10.74 17.53
N LEU A 53 -10.71 -9.93 16.66
CA LEU A 53 -10.94 -8.49 16.66
C LEU A 53 -12.28 -8.14 16.00
N GLU A 54 -12.97 -7.18 16.59
CA GLU A 54 -14.17 -6.58 16.00
C GLU A 54 -13.79 -5.72 14.76
N PRO A 55 -14.75 -5.44 13.86
CA PRO A 55 -14.50 -4.66 12.64
C PRO A 55 -13.82 -3.31 12.88
N ASP A 56 -14.20 -2.59 13.94
CA ASP A 56 -13.61 -1.30 14.29
C ASP A 56 -12.15 -1.43 14.76
N GLU A 57 -11.83 -2.50 15.47
CA GLU A 57 -10.48 -2.81 15.92
C GLU A 57 -9.58 -3.18 14.73
N LEU A 58 -10.10 -3.96 13.77
CA LEU A 58 -9.39 -4.25 12.51
C LEU A 58 -9.16 -2.98 11.69
N ALA A 59 -10.14 -2.08 11.63
CA ALA A 59 -10.00 -0.80 10.97
C ALA A 59 -8.94 0.09 11.63
N GLN A 60 -8.88 0.08 12.97
CA GLN A 60 -7.83 0.77 13.71
C GLN A 60 -6.45 0.20 13.39
N LEU A 61 -6.31 -1.12 13.42
CA LEU A 61 -5.05 -1.82 13.12
C LEU A 61 -4.56 -1.50 11.69
N ARG A 62 -5.48 -1.47 10.72
CA ARG A 62 -5.16 -1.05 9.34
C ARG A 62 -4.61 0.37 9.30
N ARG A 63 -5.25 1.32 9.99
CA ARG A 63 -4.78 2.72 10.01
C ARG A 63 -3.41 2.87 10.64
N GLU A 64 -3.13 2.09 11.67
CA GLU A 64 -1.88 2.20 12.45
C GLU A 64 -0.69 1.60 11.70
N TYR A 65 -0.88 0.48 11.01
CA TYR A 65 0.24 -0.30 10.47
C TYR A 65 0.33 -0.33 8.96
N PHE A 66 -0.78 -0.23 8.23
CA PHE A 66 -0.80 -0.57 6.80
C PHE A 66 -1.01 0.61 5.88
N GLY A 67 -0.22 0.64 4.81
CA GLY A 67 -0.49 1.41 3.59
C GLY A 67 -0.76 0.47 2.42
N PHE A 68 -1.73 0.81 1.58
CA PHE A 68 -2.14 -0.03 0.44
C PHE A 68 -1.81 0.65 -0.89
N ILE A 69 -1.21 -0.12 -1.79
CA ILE A 69 -0.94 0.26 -3.17
C ILE A 69 -1.59 -0.79 -4.08
N PHE A 70 -2.43 -0.35 -5.02
CA PHE A 70 -3.20 -1.21 -5.90
C PHE A 70 -2.80 -1.03 -7.37
N GLN A 71 -3.00 -2.07 -8.18
CA GLN A 71 -2.72 -2.07 -9.61
C GLN A 71 -3.43 -0.94 -10.36
N ARG A 72 -4.69 -0.65 -10.00
CA ARG A 72 -5.51 0.40 -10.63
C ARG A 72 -5.59 1.68 -9.78
N TYR A 73 -4.61 1.89 -8.91
CA TYR A 73 -4.42 3.08 -8.07
C TYR A 73 -5.56 3.36 -7.08
N HIS A 74 -6.81 3.11 -7.41
CA HIS A 74 -8.01 3.40 -6.62
C HIS A 74 -8.05 4.84 -6.10
N LEU A 75 -7.71 5.79 -6.96
CA LEU A 75 -7.83 7.21 -6.66
C LEU A 75 -9.27 7.68 -6.84
N LEU A 76 -9.67 8.60 -5.97
CA LEU A 76 -10.97 9.26 -6.05
C LEU A 76 -10.91 10.33 -7.14
N GLY A 77 -11.70 10.16 -8.21
CA GLY A 77 -11.64 11.00 -9.41
C GLY A 77 -12.04 12.46 -9.19
N ASP A 78 -12.86 12.71 -8.17
CA ASP A 78 -13.34 14.05 -7.82
C ASP A 78 -12.35 14.85 -6.96
N LEU A 79 -11.34 14.18 -6.40
CA LEU A 79 -10.29 14.80 -5.61
C LEU A 79 -9.02 15.03 -6.44
N ASN A 80 -8.29 16.12 -6.13
CA ASN A 80 -6.95 16.32 -6.65
C ASN A 80 -5.94 15.37 -5.97
N ALA A 81 -4.67 15.44 -6.36
CA ALA A 81 -3.62 14.59 -5.79
C ALA A 81 -3.48 14.78 -4.27
N THR A 82 -3.45 16.02 -3.78
CA THR A 82 -3.39 16.31 -2.34
C THR A 82 -4.58 15.70 -1.62
N GLY A 83 -5.81 15.93 -2.08
CA GLY A 83 -7.02 15.38 -1.47
C GLY A 83 -7.03 13.86 -1.42
N ASN A 84 -6.53 13.18 -2.45
CA ASN A 84 -6.39 11.72 -2.44
C ASN A 84 -5.41 11.23 -1.37
N VAL A 85 -4.29 11.92 -1.19
CA VAL A 85 -3.28 11.57 -0.19
C VAL A 85 -3.78 11.82 1.23
N GLU A 86 -4.59 12.86 1.45
CA GLU A 86 -5.16 13.21 2.77
C GLU A 86 -6.16 12.19 3.32
N VAL A 87 -6.80 11.38 2.45
CA VAL A 87 -7.92 10.49 2.84
C VAL A 87 -7.64 9.66 4.10
N PRO A 88 -6.51 8.93 4.25
CA PRO A 88 -6.26 8.16 5.46
C PRO A 88 -6.16 9.01 6.73
N ALA A 89 -5.63 10.23 6.63
CA ALA A 89 -5.49 11.13 7.76
C ALA A 89 -6.83 11.76 8.17
N ILE A 90 -7.74 11.95 7.22
CA ILE A 90 -9.12 12.39 7.50
C ILE A 90 -9.81 11.35 8.39
N TYR A 91 -9.71 10.07 8.05
CA TYR A 91 -10.27 8.97 8.86
C TYR A 91 -9.57 8.81 10.21
N ALA A 92 -8.32 9.22 10.32
CA ALA A 92 -7.58 9.24 11.58
C ALA A 92 -7.91 10.46 12.46
N GLY A 93 -8.71 11.42 11.97
CA GLY A 93 -9.08 12.64 12.70
C GLY A 93 -7.98 13.68 12.79
N ALA A 94 -6.99 13.64 11.89
CA ALA A 94 -5.88 14.60 11.87
C ALA A 94 -6.35 16.01 11.54
N ASP A 95 -5.65 17.02 12.09
CA ASP A 95 -5.88 18.44 11.79
C ASP A 95 -5.78 18.72 10.29
N ALA A 96 -6.63 19.61 9.78
CA ALA A 96 -6.72 19.91 8.37
C ALA A 96 -5.45 20.52 7.79
N HIS A 97 -4.81 21.41 8.53
CA HIS A 97 -3.59 22.06 8.08
C HIS A 97 -2.41 21.07 8.08
N GLU A 98 -2.25 20.33 9.16
CA GLU A 98 -1.18 19.35 9.31
C GLU A 98 -1.24 18.25 8.23
N ARG A 99 -2.44 17.70 7.97
CA ARG A 99 -2.59 16.67 6.94
C ARG A 99 -2.32 17.18 5.53
N GLN A 100 -2.75 18.42 5.23
CA GLN A 100 -2.52 19.04 3.92
C GLN A 100 -1.01 19.28 3.67
N GLU A 101 -0.29 19.81 4.65
CA GLU A 101 1.15 20.06 4.54
C GLU A 101 1.91 18.73 4.39
N ARG A 102 1.55 17.72 5.18
CA ARG A 102 2.14 16.38 5.06
C ARG A 102 1.85 15.76 3.69
N ALA A 103 0.63 15.87 3.17
CA ALA A 103 0.28 15.35 1.84
C ALA A 103 1.10 16.01 0.74
N LYS A 104 1.26 17.31 0.77
CA LYS A 104 2.11 18.06 -0.18
C LYS A 104 3.57 17.65 -0.08
N GLN A 105 4.10 17.45 1.13
CA GLN A 105 5.47 17.00 1.33
C GLN A 105 5.68 15.59 0.74
N LEU A 106 4.78 14.64 1.01
CA LEU A 106 4.84 13.29 0.45
C LEU A 106 4.79 13.31 -1.09
N LEU A 107 3.93 14.14 -1.68
CA LEU A 107 3.88 14.32 -3.13
C LEU A 107 5.19 14.91 -3.67
N SER A 108 5.75 15.88 -3.00
CA SER A 108 7.04 16.49 -3.37
C SER A 108 8.17 15.46 -3.32
N ASP A 109 8.24 14.65 -2.27
CA ASP A 109 9.25 13.59 -2.09
C ASP A 109 9.17 12.54 -3.20
N LEU A 110 7.99 12.38 -3.80
CA LEU A 110 7.75 11.47 -4.92
C LEU A 110 7.78 12.16 -6.31
N GLY A 111 8.33 13.38 -6.38
CA GLY A 111 8.50 14.10 -7.63
C GLY A 111 7.20 14.67 -8.24
N LEU A 112 6.20 14.96 -7.40
CA LEU A 112 4.90 15.47 -7.81
C LEU A 112 4.56 16.86 -7.21
N ALA A 113 5.57 17.64 -6.86
CA ALA A 113 5.38 18.96 -6.25
C ALA A 113 4.54 19.92 -7.14
N ASP A 114 4.68 19.79 -8.46
CA ASP A 114 3.95 20.58 -9.47
C ASP A 114 2.58 19.98 -9.85
N LYS A 115 2.20 18.83 -9.27
CA LYS A 115 0.98 18.06 -9.60
C LYS A 115 -0.03 18.01 -8.46
N THR A 116 0.21 18.70 -7.35
CA THR A 116 -0.63 18.63 -6.14
C THR A 116 -2.10 18.95 -6.38
N GLN A 117 -2.41 19.82 -7.34
CA GLN A 117 -3.77 20.22 -7.68
C GLN A 117 -4.38 19.42 -8.86
N ASN A 118 -3.62 18.56 -9.51
CA ASN A 118 -4.10 17.75 -10.61
C ASN A 118 -5.06 16.66 -10.12
N ARG A 119 -6.12 16.42 -10.88
CA ARG A 119 -7.03 15.28 -10.68
C ARG A 119 -6.45 14.02 -11.34
N PRO A 120 -6.90 12.82 -10.97
CA PRO A 120 -6.41 11.58 -11.58
C PRO A 120 -6.47 11.57 -13.10
N SER A 121 -7.52 12.13 -13.71
CA SER A 121 -7.67 12.24 -15.17
C SER A 121 -6.61 13.11 -15.85
N GLN A 122 -5.90 13.93 -15.11
CA GLN A 122 -4.83 14.82 -15.57
C GLN A 122 -3.42 14.28 -15.29
N LEU A 123 -3.33 13.06 -14.79
CA LEU A 123 -2.09 12.40 -14.39
C LEU A 123 -1.83 11.17 -15.25
N SER A 124 -0.56 10.92 -15.59
CA SER A 124 -0.15 9.66 -16.21
C SER A 124 -0.33 8.48 -15.25
N GLY A 125 -0.31 7.25 -15.73
CA GLY A 125 -0.40 6.05 -14.90
C GLY A 125 0.68 6.00 -13.81
N GLY A 126 1.94 6.31 -14.18
CA GLY A 126 3.04 6.39 -13.22
C GLY A 126 2.86 7.49 -12.17
N GLN A 127 2.33 8.64 -12.56
CA GLN A 127 2.00 9.73 -11.63
C GLN A 127 0.86 9.32 -10.69
N GLN A 128 -0.20 8.69 -11.19
CA GLN A 128 -1.29 8.17 -10.37
C GLN A 128 -0.80 7.14 -9.36
N GLN A 129 0.11 6.24 -9.76
CA GLN A 129 0.69 5.27 -8.85
C GLN A 129 1.54 5.93 -7.77
N ARG A 130 2.28 6.98 -8.08
CA ARG A 130 3.03 7.76 -7.09
C ARG A 130 2.12 8.50 -6.10
N VAL A 131 0.95 8.99 -6.54
CA VAL A 131 -0.08 9.51 -5.64
C VAL A 131 -0.61 8.42 -4.72
N SER A 132 -0.85 7.21 -5.24
CA SER A 132 -1.25 6.05 -4.43
C SER A 132 -0.20 5.68 -3.39
N ILE A 133 1.08 5.73 -3.74
CA ILE A 133 2.20 5.51 -2.80
C ILE A 133 2.21 6.60 -1.71
N ALA A 134 2.07 7.87 -2.09
CA ALA A 134 1.99 8.97 -1.12
C ALA A 134 0.83 8.77 -0.13
N ARG A 135 -0.33 8.35 -0.63
CA ARG A 135 -1.49 8.01 0.20
C ARG A 135 -1.20 6.86 1.18
N ALA A 136 -0.50 5.83 0.72
CA ALA A 136 -0.10 4.70 1.56
C ALA A 136 0.83 5.12 2.72
N LEU A 137 1.61 6.17 2.54
CA LEU A 137 2.56 6.70 3.53
C LEU A 137 1.93 7.73 4.49
N MET A 138 0.71 8.17 4.24
CA MET A 138 0.11 9.32 4.95
C MET A 138 0.05 9.12 6.46
N ASN A 139 -0.32 7.93 6.93
CA ASN A 139 -0.38 7.57 8.35
C ASN A 139 0.88 6.83 8.85
N GLY A 140 1.99 6.92 8.12
CA GLY A 140 3.25 6.24 8.47
C GLY A 140 3.60 5.10 7.52
N GLY A 141 2.67 4.14 7.32
CA GLY A 141 2.86 3.02 6.40
C GLY A 141 4.02 2.09 6.84
N ASP A 142 4.04 1.66 8.09
CA ASP A 142 5.08 0.75 8.60
C ASP A 142 5.17 -0.52 7.76
N VAL A 143 4.01 -1.01 7.32
CA VAL A 143 3.88 -2.13 6.37
C VAL A 143 3.14 -1.65 5.13
N ILE A 144 3.77 -1.76 3.98
CA ILE A 144 3.19 -1.43 2.68
C ILE A 144 2.79 -2.72 1.97
N LEU A 145 1.50 -2.86 1.70
CA LEU A 145 0.93 -3.94 0.91
C LEU A 145 0.75 -3.44 -0.53
N ALA A 146 1.51 -4.00 -1.46
CA ALA A 146 1.50 -3.62 -2.87
C ALA A 146 0.96 -4.76 -3.73
N ASP A 147 -0.26 -4.62 -4.25
CA ASP A 147 -0.92 -5.58 -5.13
C ASP A 147 -0.69 -5.21 -6.59
N GLU A 148 0.13 -5.99 -7.28
CA GLU A 148 0.49 -5.77 -8.69
C GLU A 148 0.86 -4.31 -9.00
N PRO A 149 1.76 -3.67 -8.24
CA PRO A 149 1.94 -2.22 -8.27
C PRO A 149 2.42 -1.67 -9.62
N THR A 150 2.92 -2.54 -10.49
CA THR A 150 3.42 -2.19 -11.84
C THR A 150 2.54 -2.74 -12.96
N GLY A 151 1.51 -3.51 -12.64
CA GLY A 151 0.74 -4.28 -13.63
C GLY A 151 -0.05 -3.45 -14.65
N ALA A 152 -0.33 -2.19 -14.38
CA ALA A 152 -1.02 -1.27 -15.29
C ALA A 152 -0.09 -0.19 -15.89
N LEU A 153 1.23 -0.30 -15.66
CA LEU A 153 2.22 0.71 -16.05
C LEU A 153 3.01 0.29 -17.28
N ASP A 154 3.49 1.28 -18.04
CA ASP A 154 4.55 1.07 -19.01
C ASP A 154 5.86 0.67 -18.29
N LYS A 155 6.80 0.13 -19.07
CA LYS A 155 8.05 -0.42 -18.53
C LYS A 155 8.85 0.59 -17.71
N ASN A 156 8.96 1.82 -18.17
CA ASN A 156 9.78 2.84 -17.49
C ASN A 156 9.13 3.28 -16.18
N SER A 157 7.83 3.54 -16.19
CA SER A 157 7.05 3.86 -14.99
C SER A 157 7.07 2.71 -13.98
N GLY A 158 7.01 1.46 -14.45
CA GLY A 158 7.14 0.27 -13.61
C GLY A 158 8.50 0.18 -12.90
N ILE A 159 9.60 0.43 -13.62
CA ILE A 159 10.96 0.47 -13.05
C ILE A 159 11.06 1.56 -11.97
N GLU A 160 10.50 2.73 -12.23
CA GLU A 160 10.52 3.83 -11.27
C GLU A 160 9.73 3.50 -10.00
N VAL A 161 8.54 2.92 -10.12
CA VAL A 161 7.74 2.49 -8.95
C VAL A 161 8.51 1.45 -8.13
N MET A 162 9.14 0.46 -8.76
CA MET A 162 9.94 -0.53 -8.03
C MET A 162 11.16 0.09 -7.35
N ARG A 163 11.79 1.10 -7.97
CA ARG A 163 12.88 1.86 -7.34
C ARG A 163 12.39 2.57 -6.07
N ILE A 164 11.23 3.24 -6.14
CA ILE A 164 10.61 3.92 -4.99
C ILE A 164 10.33 2.92 -3.86
N LEU A 165 9.75 1.76 -4.15
CA LEU A 165 9.46 0.74 -3.14
C LEU A 165 10.74 0.25 -2.45
N ARG A 166 11.83 0.04 -3.18
CA ARG A 166 13.12 -0.33 -2.60
C ARG A 166 13.72 0.78 -1.72
N GLU A 167 13.59 2.03 -2.14
CA GLU A 167 14.04 3.16 -1.34
C GLU A 167 13.24 3.29 -0.03
N LEU A 168 11.94 3.05 -0.08
CA LEU A 168 11.10 2.99 1.12
C LEU A 168 11.51 1.84 2.04
N ASN A 169 11.79 0.66 1.49
CA ASN A 169 12.30 -0.46 2.24
C ASN A 169 13.67 -0.14 2.89
N ALA A 170 14.59 0.48 2.16
CA ALA A 170 15.87 0.92 2.68
C ALA A 170 15.74 1.96 3.81
N LYS A 171 14.63 2.70 3.87
CA LYS A 171 14.29 3.62 4.96
C LYS A 171 13.62 2.94 6.16
N GLY A 172 13.42 1.62 6.10
CA GLY A 172 12.88 0.83 7.20
C GLY A 172 11.43 0.36 7.04
N HIS A 173 10.72 0.74 5.96
CA HIS A 173 9.38 0.22 5.70
C HIS A 173 9.43 -1.28 5.37
N THR A 174 8.50 -2.04 5.92
CA THR A 174 8.26 -3.42 5.51
C THR A 174 7.39 -3.42 4.28
N ILE A 175 7.77 -4.15 3.24
CA ILE A 175 7.02 -4.19 1.98
C ILE A 175 6.62 -5.61 1.65
N ILE A 176 5.32 -5.82 1.45
CA ILE A 176 4.76 -7.09 0.97
C ILE A 176 4.21 -6.84 -0.44
N LEU A 177 4.93 -7.37 -1.41
CA LEU A 177 4.61 -7.25 -2.83
C LEU A 177 3.88 -8.50 -3.29
N VAL A 178 2.70 -8.36 -3.85
CA VAL A 178 1.96 -9.44 -4.51
C VAL A 178 2.06 -9.24 -6.02
N THR A 179 2.54 -10.24 -6.74
CA THR A 179 2.68 -10.18 -8.20
C THR A 179 2.61 -11.55 -8.84
N HIS A 180 2.22 -11.60 -10.11
CA HIS A 180 2.38 -12.78 -10.97
C HIS A 180 3.64 -12.68 -11.85
N ASP A 181 4.31 -11.53 -11.87
CA ASP A 181 5.53 -11.32 -12.65
C ASP A 181 6.77 -11.71 -11.84
N HIS A 182 7.38 -12.82 -12.26
CA HIS A 182 8.61 -13.34 -11.64
C HIS A 182 9.80 -12.39 -11.77
N ASN A 183 9.83 -11.53 -12.80
CA ASN A 183 10.93 -10.56 -12.95
C ASN A 183 10.79 -9.43 -11.94
N VAL A 184 9.57 -8.98 -11.68
CA VAL A 184 9.29 -8.01 -10.62
C VAL A 184 9.67 -8.59 -9.27
N ALA A 185 9.27 -9.83 -9.00
CA ALA A 185 9.58 -10.52 -7.74
C ALA A 185 11.09 -10.75 -7.52
N LYS A 186 11.85 -11.11 -8.56
CA LYS A 186 13.32 -11.30 -8.47
C LYS A 186 14.09 -10.02 -8.21
N ASN A 187 13.50 -8.90 -8.56
CA ASN A 187 14.09 -7.57 -8.38
C ASN A 187 13.52 -6.82 -7.17
N ALA A 188 12.73 -7.49 -6.36
CA ALA A 188 12.18 -6.98 -5.11
C ALA A 188 13.17 -7.11 -3.95
#